data_747b39aefef44f9451237664f5f049f5
#
_entry.id   747b39aefef44f9451237664f5f049f5
#
_cell.length_a   1.000
_cell.length_b   1.000
_cell.length_c   1.000
_cell.angle_alpha   90.00
_cell.angle_beta   90.00
_cell.angle_gamma   90.00
#
_symmetry.space_group_name_H-M   'P 1'
#
loop_
_entity.id
_entity.type
_entity.pdbx_description
1 polymer ?
#
loop_
_entity_poly.entity_id
_entity_poly.type
_entity_poly.pdbx_seq_one_letter_code
_entity_poly.pdbx_strand_id
1 'polypeptide(L)'
;LPLYDALYRNPIKHILARHEHGAIHAAEGYARVTGKPGVVIATSGPGATNLVTGITDAMMDSLPLVVFTGQVATTVVGTDAFQEADIVGITQPITKHNYQIKDVQDVPRIIKEAFHIANTGRKGPVVVDFPKNIANAIFDSEAYVDEPINLPGYQPTLRPNYLQIKKAVELLKTAKKPIILAGAGVLAADAKQXXXXWQGCMVRTHRIWGFQKPMFY
;
A
#
# COMPACT_ATOMS: atom_id res chain seq x y z
N LEU A 1 -6.43 -22.31 -0.29
CA LEU A 1 -6.19 -23.23 -1.41
C LEU A 1 -6.83 -22.75 -2.73
N PRO A 2 -8.13 -22.34 -2.78
CA PRO A 2 -8.72 -21.95 -4.07
C PRO A 2 -7.97 -20.83 -4.80
N LEU A 3 -7.48 -19.84 -4.07
CA LEU A 3 -6.70 -18.75 -4.67
C LEU A 3 -5.41 -19.27 -5.32
N TYR A 4 -4.70 -20.18 -4.65
CA TYR A 4 -3.48 -20.77 -5.22
C TYR A 4 -3.77 -21.68 -6.41
N ASP A 5 -4.90 -22.38 -6.39
CA ASP A 5 -5.34 -23.18 -7.53
C ASP A 5 -5.62 -22.25 -8.74
N ALA A 6 -6.27 -21.11 -8.50
CA ALA A 6 -6.52 -20.11 -9.54
C ALA A 6 -5.20 -19.52 -10.08
N LEU A 7 -4.24 -19.22 -9.20
CA LEU A 7 -2.92 -18.73 -9.62
C LEU A 7 -2.17 -19.75 -10.47
N TYR A 8 -2.31 -21.04 -10.15
CA TYR A 8 -1.68 -22.11 -10.90
C TYR A 8 -2.25 -22.22 -12.32
N ARG A 9 -3.58 -22.03 -12.43
CA ARG A 9 -4.27 -22.14 -13.73
C ARG A 9 -4.13 -20.88 -14.61
N ASN A 10 -3.73 -19.77 -14.03
CA ASN A 10 -3.62 -18.49 -14.73
C ASN A 10 -2.16 -18.00 -14.68
N PRO A 11 -1.63 -17.45 -15.76
CA PRO A 11 -0.20 -17.14 -15.84
C PRO A 11 0.17 -15.84 -15.10
N ILE A 12 -0.23 -15.73 -13.85
CA ILE A 12 0.19 -14.62 -13.00
C ILE A 12 1.50 -15.00 -12.32
N LYS A 13 2.57 -14.29 -12.65
CA LYS A 13 3.89 -14.57 -12.08
C LYS A 13 3.86 -14.32 -10.57
N HIS A 14 4.21 -15.34 -9.83
CA HIS A 14 4.31 -15.23 -8.37
C HIS A 14 5.58 -15.91 -7.87
N ILE A 15 6.03 -15.53 -6.69
CA ILE A 15 7.26 -16.03 -6.08
C ILE A 15 6.88 -16.66 -4.73
N LEU A 16 7.22 -17.92 -4.56
CA LEU A 16 6.99 -18.61 -3.30
C LEU A 16 8.09 -18.24 -2.30
N ALA A 17 7.68 -17.59 -1.21
CA ALA A 17 8.57 -17.32 -0.09
C ALA A 17 8.43 -18.42 0.95
N ARG A 18 9.49 -18.68 1.72
CA ARG A 18 9.50 -19.71 2.75
C ARG A 18 8.92 -19.22 4.08
N HIS A 19 8.75 -17.91 4.21
CA HIS A 19 8.19 -17.31 5.42
C HIS A 19 7.49 -16.01 5.02
N GLU A 20 6.32 -15.74 5.60
CA GLU A 20 5.49 -14.59 5.25
C GLU A 20 6.21 -13.25 5.51
N HIS A 21 7.00 -13.21 6.58
CA HIS A 21 7.82 -12.04 6.91
C HIS A 21 8.77 -11.69 5.75
N GLY A 22 9.43 -12.70 5.19
CA GLY A 22 10.29 -12.52 4.01
C GLY A 22 9.49 -12.09 2.77
N ALA A 23 8.29 -12.64 2.61
CA ALA A 23 7.43 -12.31 1.48
C ALA A 23 7.04 -10.83 1.49
N ILE A 24 6.61 -10.31 2.66
CA ILE A 24 6.16 -8.92 2.73
C ILE A 24 7.33 -7.95 2.54
N HIS A 25 8.50 -8.23 3.13
CA HIS A 25 9.67 -7.37 2.90
C HIS A 25 10.15 -7.41 1.44
N ALA A 26 9.98 -8.54 0.75
CA ALA A 26 10.25 -8.60 -0.70
C ALA A 26 9.26 -7.71 -1.47
N ALA A 27 7.97 -7.72 -1.08
CA ALA A 27 6.97 -6.85 -1.70
C ALA A 27 7.25 -5.37 -1.43
N GLU A 28 7.74 -5.03 -0.23
CA GLU A 28 8.21 -3.66 0.09
C GLU A 28 9.38 -3.26 -0.80
N GLY A 29 10.35 -4.14 -0.95
CA GLY A 29 11.50 -3.89 -1.83
C GLY A 29 11.05 -3.62 -3.26
N TYR A 30 10.11 -4.43 -3.76
CA TYR A 30 9.50 -4.21 -5.08
C TYR A 30 8.84 -2.84 -5.16
N ALA A 31 8.01 -2.50 -4.17
CA ALA A 31 7.29 -1.22 -4.17
C ALA A 31 8.26 -0.03 -4.11
N ARG A 32 9.33 -0.16 -3.32
CA ARG A 32 10.34 0.90 -3.15
C ARG A 32 11.11 1.16 -4.45
N VAL A 33 11.45 0.09 -5.18
CA VAL A 33 12.26 0.21 -6.41
C VAL A 33 11.42 0.62 -7.60
N THR A 34 10.20 0.09 -7.71
CA THR A 34 9.36 0.30 -8.91
C THR A 34 8.38 1.46 -8.76
N GLY A 35 8.05 1.86 -7.54
CA GLY A 35 6.98 2.83 -7.27
C GLY A 35 5.57 2.25 -7.43
N LYS A 36 5.46 0.96 -7.77
CA LYS A 36 4.18 0.26 -7.98
C LYS A 36 3.80 -0.52 -6.73
N PRO A 37 2.51 -0.80 -6.51
CA PRO A 37 2.11 -1.59 -5.34
C PRO A 37 2.74 -2.98 -5.34
N GLY A 38 3.36 -3.33 -4.21
CA GLY A 38 3.78 -4.70 -3.95
C GLY A 38 2.56 -5.52 -3.51
N VAL A 39 2.55 -6.80 -3.86
CA VAL A 39 1.43 -7.69 -3.50
C VAL A 39 1.98 -8.87 -2.70
N VAL A 40 1.30 -9.21 -1.62
CA VAL A 40 1.65 -10.40 -0.84
C VAL A 40 0.38 -11.16 -0.48
N ILE A 41 0.48 -12.49 -0.45
CA ILE A 41 -0.63 -13.37 -0.14
C ILE A 41 -0.17 -14.29 0.99
N ALA A 42 -0.97 -14.40 2.06
CA ALA A 42 -0.68 -15.31 3.17
C ALA A 42 -1.95 -16.03 3.62
N THR A 43 -1.77 -17.15 4.30
CA THR A 43 -2.88 -17.88 4.86
C THR A 43 -3.43 -17.16 6.11
N SER A 44 -4.54 -17.66 6.65
CA SER A 44 -5.19 -17.13 7.86
C SER A 44 -4.33 -17.32 9.10
N GLY A 45 -4.72 -16.68 10.18
CA GLY A 45 -4.11 -16.87 11.50
C GLY A 45 -2.62 -16.54 11.50
N PRO A 46 -1.76 -17.52 11.82
CA PRO A 46 -0.32 -17.24 11.94
C PRO A 46 0.32 -16.73 10.66
N GLY A 47 -0.16 -17.12 9.47
CA GLY A 47 0.36 -16.58 8.23
C GLY A 47 0.05 -15.09 8.09
N ALA A 48 -1.17 -14.70 8.41
CA ALA A 48 -1.58 -13.29 8.36
C ALA A 48 -0.85 -12.46 9.43
N THR A 49 -0.73 -12.96 10.66
CA THR A 49 -0.05 -12.22 11.73
C THR A 49 1.46 -12.08 11.49
N ASN A 50 2.09 -13.01 10.76
CA ASN A 50 3.49 -12.88 10.37
C ASN A 50 3.75 -11.70 9.41
N LEU A 51 2.71 -11.09 8.83
CA LEU A 51 2.86 -9.93 7.94
C LEU A 51 2.86 -8.59 8.70
N VAL A 52 2.48 -8.57 9.98
CA VAL A 52 2.23 -7.33 10.74
C VAL A 52 3.44 -6.39 10.75
N THR A 53 4.64 -6.92 10.95
CA THR A 53 5.87 -6.12 10.96
C THR A 53 6.05 -5.38 9.63
N GLY A 54 5.94 -6.10 8.50
CA GLY A 54 6.10 -5.48 7.19
C GLY A 54 4.97 -4.51 6.85
N ILE A 55 3.74 -4.82 7.26
CA ILE A 55 2.62 -3.87 7.09
C ILE A 55 2.94 -2.56 7.83
N THR A 56 3.46 -2.67 9.06
CA THR A 56 3.82 -1.50 9.87
C THR A 56 4.93 -0.69 9.19
N ASP A 57 5.97 -1.38 8.72
CA ASP A 57 7.10 -0.74 8.03
C ASP A 57 6.62 -0.01 6.78
N ALA A 58 5.78 -0.66 5.98
CA ALA A 58 5.22 -0.07 4.77
C ALA A 58 4.37 1.17 5.07
N MET A 59 3.60 1.15 6.18
CA MET A 59 2.81 2.32 6.58
C MET A 59 3.71 3.48 7.00
N MET A 60 4.78 3.20 7.75
CA MET A 60 5.72 4.23 8.19
C MET A 60 6.48 4.83 7.01
N ASP A 61 6.93 3.99 6.08
CA ASP A 61 7.72 4.43 4.92
C ASP A 61 6.87 4.85 3.72
N SER A 62 5.54 4.81 3.84
CA SER A 62 4.61 5.22 2.77
C SER A 62 4.79 4.37 1.50
N LEU A 63 4.94 3.05 1.68
CA LEU A 63 5.10 2.11 0.57
C LEU A 63 3.74 1.52 0.19
N PRO A 64 3.36 1.55 -1.07
CA PRO A 64 2.08 0.96 -1.48
C PRO A 64 2.16 -0.57 -1.44
N LEU A 65 1.32 -1.19 -0.64
CA LEU A 65 1.18 -2.65 -0.60
C LEU A 65 -0.30 -3.03 -0.67
N VAL A 66 -0.59 -4.13 -1.34
CA VAL A 66 -1.90 -4.79 -1.24
C VAL A 66 -1.65 -6.19 -0.67
N VAL A 67 -2.20 -6.43 0.51
CA VAL A 67 -1.95 -7.63 1.30
C VAL A 67 -3.22 -8.47 1.31
N PHE A 68 -3.16 -9.67 0.77
CA PHE A 68 -4.28 -10.62 0.80
C PHE A 68 -4.05 -11.63 1.90
N THR A 69 -4.95 -11.68 2.88
CA THR A 69 -4.91 -12.66 3.96
C THR A 69 -6.07 -13.64 3.80
N GLY A 70 -5.79 -14.90 4.03
CA GLY A 70 -6.87 -15.87 4.15
C GLY A 70 -7.64 -15.66 5.45
N GLN A 71 -8.88 -16.11 5.47
CA GLN A 71 -9.70 -16.09 6.68
C GLN A 71 -10.55 -17.36 6.75
N VAL A 72 -10.98 -17.71 7.93
CA VAL A 72 -11.95 -18.80 8.13
C VAL A 72 -13.27 -18.44 7.42
N ALA A 73 -14.18 -19.41 7.30
CA ALA A 73 -15.46 -19.12 6.65
C ALA A 73 -16.23 -18.04 7.43
N THR A 74 -16.97 -17.20 6.72
CA THR A 74 -17.72 -16.09 7.33
C THR A 74 -18.67 -16.55 8.44
N THR A 75 -19.14 -17.80 8.36
CA THR A 75 -20.08 -18.38 9.36
C THR A 75 -19.41 -18.69 10.70
N VAL A 76 -18.06 -18.74 10.74
CA VAL A 76 -17.34 -19.06 11.98
C VAL A 76 -16.38 -17.96 12.41
N VAL A 77 -16.37 -16.84 11.71
CA VAL A 77 -15.61 -15.66 12.15
C VAL A 77 -16.12 -15.19 13.51
N GLY A 78 -15.22 -14.98 14.46
CA GLY A 78 -15.55 -14.55 15.81
C GLY A 78 -15.84 -15.68 16.77
N THR A 79 -15.56 -16.95 16.38
CA THR A 79 -15.81 -18.10 17.24
C THR A 79 -14.53 -18.76 17.75
N ASP A 80 -13.37 -18.11 17.55
CA ASP A 80 -12.04 -18.67 17.87
C ASP A 80 -11.78 -19.97 17.10
N ALA A 81 -12.17 -20.00 15.83
CA ALA A 81 -11.97 -21.15 14.96
C ALA A 81 -10.49 -21.41 14.70
N PHE A 82 -10.14 -22.64 14.29
CA PHE A 82 -8.75 -23.03 14.04
C PHE A 82 -8.08 -22.09 13.04
N GLN A 83 -6.97 -21.49 13.45
CA GLN A 83 -6.19 -20.50 12.67
C GLN A 83 -7.00 -19.25 12.33
N GLU A 84 -7.97 -18.89 13.16
CA GLU A 84 -8.62 -17.59 13.07
C GLU A 84 -7.74 -16.52 13.73
N ALA A 85 -7.73 -15.35 13.18
CA ALA A 85 -7.19 -14.13 13.82
C ALA A 85 -8.01 -12.94 13.32
N ASP A 86 -8.28 -12.00 14.20
CA ASP A 86 -8.91 -10.72 13.82
C ASP A 86 -7.86 -9.84 13.12
N ILE A 87 -7.51 -10.24 11.90
CA ILE A 87 -6.45 -9.52 11.16
C ILE A 87 -6.88 -8.09 10.81
N VAL A 88 -8.17 -7.86 10.62
CA VAL A 88 -8.69 -6.50 10.38
C VAL A 88 -8.45 -5.62 11.61
N GLY A 89 -8.81 -6.11 12.80
CA GLY A 89 -8.57 -5.37 14.05
C GLY A 89 -7.09 -5.15 14.31
N ILE A 90 -6.27 -6.20 14.10
CA ILE A 90 -4.81 -6.12 14.32
C ILE A 90 -4.17 -5.08 13.39
N THR A 91 -4.60 -5.02 12.12
CA THR A 91 -3.93 -4.18 11.13
C THR A 91 -4.58 -2.81 10.94
N GLN A 92 -5.72 -2.55 11.56
CA GLN A 92 -6.42 -1.28 11.41
C GLN A 92 -5.54 -0.05 11.69
N PRO A 93 -4.74 -0.02 12.78
CA PRO A 93 -3.91 1.16 13.05
C PRO A 93 -2.65 1.28 12.18
N ILE A 94 -2.31 0.26 11.41
CA ILE A 94 -1.07 0.22 10.63
C ILE A 94 -1.33 0.10 9.11
N THR A 95 -2.57 0.43 8.68
CA THR A 95 -2.95 0.37 7.26
C THR A 95 -3.73 1.63 6.88
N LYS A 96 -3.80 1.89 5.59
CA LYS A 96 -4.68 2.94 5.07
C LYS A 96 -6.13 2.50 5.08
N HIS A 97 -6.37 1.21 4.84
CA HIS A 97 -7.72 0.64 4.82
C HIS A 97 -7.65 -0.88 4.93
N ASN A 98 -8.72 -1.45 5.43
CA ASN A 98 -8.90 -2.90 5.54
C ASN A 98 -10.26 -3.27 4.95
N TYR A 99 -10.27 -4.35 4.19
CA TYR A 99 -11.49 -4.97 3.70
C TYR A 99 -11.60 -6.38 4.26
N GLN A 100 -12.78 -6.77 4.71
CA GLN A 100 -13.13 -8.18 4.87
C GLN A 100 -14.22 -8.48 3.86
N ILE A 101 -13.95 -9.36 2.91
CA ILE A 101 -14.88 -9.64 1.82
C ILE A 101 -16.06 -10.46 2.32
N LYS A 102 -17.27 -10.02 2.04
CA LYS A 102 -18.49 -10.68 2.51
C LYS A 102 -19.31 -11.30 1.36
N ASP A 103 -19.08 -10.83 0.13
CA ASP A 103 -19.76 -11.33 -1.05
C ASP A 103 -18.76 -11.50 -2.19
N VAL A 104 -18.87 -12.61 -2.93
CA VAL A 104 -17.98 -12.88 -4.05
C VAL A 104 -18.13 -11.83 -5.17
N GLN A 105 -19.31 -11.25 -5.33
CA GLN A 105 -19.56 -10.23 -6.34
C GLN A 105 -18.83 -8.92 -6.04
N ASP A 106 -18.44 -8.69 -4.78
CA ASP A 106 -17.66 -7.50 -4.40
C ASP A 106 -16.15 -7.66 -4.68
N VAL A 107 -15.68 -8.89 -4.95
CA VAL A 107 -14.23 -9.15 -5.07
C VAL A 107 -13.54 -8.24 -6.09
N PRO A 108 -14.02 -8.11 -7.34
CA PRO A 108 -13.31 -7.25 -8.31
C PRO A 108 -13.30 -5.78 -7.88
N ARG A 109 -14.42 -5.28 -7.35
CA ARG A 109 -14.52 -3.90 -6.87
C ARG A 109 -13.54 -3.65 -5.72
N ILE A 110 -13.53 -4.54 -4.72
CA ILE A 110 -12.64 -4.41 -3.55
C ILE A 110 -11.17 -4.44 -3.97
N ILE A 111 -10.80 -5.34 -4.88
CA ILE A 111 -9.41 -5.40 -5.38
C ILE A 111 -9.05 -4.07 -6.06
N LYS A 112 -9.92 -3.57 -6.94
CA LYS A 112 -9.71 -2.31 -7.65
C LYS A 112 -9.52 -1.15 -6.67
N GLU A 113 -10.40 -1.06 -5.67
CA GLU A 113 -10.33 -0.04 -4.61
C GLU A 113 -9.05 -0.17 -3.77
N ALA A 114 -8.67 -1.40 -3.41
CA ALA A 114 -7.47 -1.65 -2.61
C ALA A 114 -6.21 -1.12 -3.31
N PHE A 115 -6.06 -1.43 -4.61
CA PHE A 115 -4.93 -0.92 -5.39
C PHE A 115 -4.98 0.60 -5.52
N HIS A 116 -6.16 1.17 -5.70
CA HIS A 116 -6.33 2.62 -5.79
C HIS A 116 -5.92 3.31 -4.46
N ILE A 117 -6.46 2.84 -3.34
CA ILE A 117 -6.17 3.42 -2.02
C ILE A 117 -4.67 3.28 -1.69
N ALA A 118 -4.09 2.10 -1.95
CA ALA A 118 -2.67 1.88 -1.66
C ALA A 118 -1.77 2.85 -2.43
N ASN A 119 -2.13 3.19 -3.67
CA ASN A 119 -1.24 3.91 -4.59
C ASN A 119 -1.54 5.40 -4.74
N THR A 120 -2.58 5.94 -4.10
CA THR A 120 -2.97 7.36 -4.24
C THR A 120 -2.80 8.11 -2.92
N GLY A 121 -2.72 9.44 -2.98
CA GLY A 121 -2.44 10.28 -1.81
C GLY A 121 -1.09 9.91 -1.19
N ARG A 122 -1.00 9.89 0.15
CA ARG A 122 0.14 9.28 0.81
C ARG A 122 0.02 7.76 0.60
N LYS A 123 0.98 7.17 -0.09
CA LYS A 123 0.97 5.72 -0.36
C LYS A 123 1.07 4.93 0.96
N GLY A 124 0.59 3.69 0.95
CA GLY A 124 0.61 2.85 2.14
C GLY A 124 -0.10 1.53 1.93
N PRO A 125 -0.06 0.64 2.91
CA PRO A 125 -0.65 -0.70 2.79
C PRO A 125 -2.16 -0.72 2.94
N VAL A 126 -2.78 -1.65 2.21
CA VAL A 126 -4.21 -1.99 2.32
C VAL A 126 -4.27 -3.51 2.49
N VAL A 127 -5.08 -3.96 3.45
CA VAL A 127 -5.30 -5.40 3.71
C VAL A 127 -6.67 -5.81 3.16
N VAL A 128 -6.69 -6.95 2.49
CA VAL A 128 -7.92 -7.57 1.98
C VAL A 128 -8.03 -8.96 2.59
N ASP A 129 -8.90 -9.11 3.57
CA ASP A 129 -9.14 -10.35 4.28
C ASP A 129 -10.16 -11.17 3.50
N PHE A 130 -9.79 -12.40 3.12
CA PHE A 130 -10.48 -13.19 2.09
C PHE A 130 -11.00 -14.51 2.69
N PRO A 131 -12.26 -14.54 3.14
CA PRO A 131 -12.81 -15.73 3.77
C PRO A 131 -12.87 -16.94 2.82
N LYS A 132 -12.66 -18.13 3.40
CA LYS A 132 -12.57 -19.40 2.67
C LYS A 132 -13.82 -19.68 1.82
N ASN A 133 -15.01 -19.43 2.36
CA ASN A 133 -16.25 -19.69 1.63
C ASN A 133 -16.41 -18.74 0.44
N ILE A 134 -15.98 -17.48 0.58
CA ILE A 134 -15.97 -16.52 -0.53
C ILE A 134 -14.99 -16.95 -1.61
N ALA A 135 -13.80 -17.44 -1.21
CA ALA A 135 -12.79 -17.91 -2.17
C ALA A 135 -13.26 -19.15 -2.96
N ASN A 136 -14.24 -19.91 -2.44
CA ASN A 136 -14.82 -21.06 -3.11
C ASN A 136 -16.12 -20.73 -3.84
N ALA A 137 -16.68 -19.55 -3.65
CA ALA A 137 -17.96 -19.18 -4.25
C ALA A 137 -17.84 -18.96 -5.76
N ILE A 138 -18.94 -19.19 -6.45
CA ILE A 138 -19.00 -18.98 -7.89
C ILE A 138 -19.25 -17.50 -8.16
N PHE A 139 -18.36 -16.88 -8.92
CA PHE A 139 -18.47 -15.50 -9.33
C PHE A 139 -19.27 -15.43 -10.65
N ASP A 140 -20.31 -14.61 -10.66
CA ASP A 140 -21.10 -14.39 -11.87
C ASP A 140 -20.45 -13.28 -12.70
N SER A 141 -19.63 -13.70 -13.66
CA SER A 141 -18.93 -12.76 -14.53
C SER A 141 -19.84 -12.05 -15.53
N GLU A 142 -21.01 -12.63 -15.83
CA GLU A 142 -21.98 -12.00 -16.76
C GLU A 142 -22.74 -10.85 -16.09
N ALA A 143 -22.96 -10.96 -14.80
CA ALA A 143 -23.60 -9.91 -14.01
C ALA A 143 -22.63 -8.78 -13.60
N TYR A 144 -21.33 -8.97 -13.74
CA TYR A 144 -20.33 -7.98 -13.30
C TYR A 144 -20.24 -6.80 -14.27
N VAL A 145 -20.38 -5.59 -13.72
CA VAL A 145 -20.18 -4.35 -14.46
C VAL A 145 -18.94 -3.64 -13.86
N ASP A 146 -17.96 -3.34 -14.71
CA ASP A 146 -16.74 -2.65 -14.26
C ASP A 146 -17.01 -1.15 -14.11
N GLU A 147 -17.45 -0.75 -12.94
CA GLU A 147 -17.77 0.64 -12.64
C GLU A 147 -16.50 1.43 -12.25
N PRO A 148 -16.51 2.75 -12.51
CA PRO A 148 -15.43 3.61 -12.01
C PRO A 148 -15.35 3.59 -10.48
N ILE A 149 -14.14 3.75 -9.96
CA ILE A 149 -13.95 3.81 -8.51
C ILE A 149 -14.70 5.01 -7.94
N ASN A 150 -15.56 4.76 -6.97
CA ASN A 150 -16.34 5.79 -6.29
C ASN A 150 -16.17 5.64 -4.78
N LEU A 151 -15.26 6.44 -4.20
CA LEU A 151 -14.95 6.42 -2.78
C LEU A 151 -15.18 7.81 -2.18
N PRO A 152 -16.42 8.17 -1.86
CA PRO A 152 -16.71 9.52 -1.36
C PRO A 152 -15.93 9.91 -0.12
N GLY A 153 -15.61 8.93 0.74
CA GLY A 153 -14.82 9.15 1.96
C GLY A 153 -13.32 9.19 1.74
N TYR A 154 -12.83 8.98 0.51
CA TYR A 154 -11.40 8.96 0.23
C TYR A 154 -11.09 9.80 -1.02
N GLN A 155 -10.79 11.08 -0.79
CA GLN A 155 -10.48 12.02 -1.87
C GLN A 155 -9.16 12.74 -1.56
N PRO A 156 -8.03 12.16 -1.96
CA PRO A 156 -6.73 12.79 -1.71
C PRO A 156 -6.64 14.17 -2.36
N THR A 157 -6.10 15.14 -1.63
CA THR A 157 -5.91 16.50 -2.14
C THR A 157 -4.82 16.48 -3.22
N LEU A 158 -5.20 16.78 -4.45
CA LEU A 158 -4.29 16.81 -5.60
C LEU A 158 -3.89 18.22 -6.03
N ARG A 159 -4.63 19.24 -5.58
CA ARG A 159 -4.39 20.62 -5.97
C ARG A 159 -3.65 21.38 -4.88
N PRO A 160 -2.59 22.13 -5.24
CA PRO A 160 -1.86 22.91 -4.25
C PRO A 160 -2.65 24.13 -3.80
N ASN A 161 -2.33 24.63 -2.60
CA ASN A 161 -2.86 25.90 -2.11
C ASN A 161 -1.97 27.03 -2.60
N TYR A 162 -2.46 27.78 -3.57
CA TYR A 162 -1.68 28.86 -4.21
C TYR A 162 -1.28 29.98 -3.23
N LEU A 163 -2.10 30.27 -2.22
CA LEU A 163 -1.74 31.29 -1.22
C LEU A 163 -0.55 30.84 -0.38
N GLN A 164 -0.51 29.56 -0.02
CA GLN A 164 0.64 29.02 0.73
C GLN A 164 1.90 28.99 -0.14
N ILE A 165 1.76 28.64 -1.41
CA ILE A 165 2.90 28.68 -2.35
C ILE A 165 3.43 30.11 -2.46
N LYS A 166 2.55 31.10 -2.64
CA LYS A 166 2.96 32.51 -2.74
C LYS A 166 3.73 32.95 -1.49
N LYS A 167 3.22 32.64 -0.30
CA LYS A 167 3.90 32.94 0.97
C LYS A 167 5.30 32.29 1.03
N ALA A 168 5.38 31.01 0.64
CA ALA A 168 6.66 30.30 0.63
C ALA A 168 7.67 30.95 -0.32
N VAL A 169 7.22 31.34 -1.53
CA VAL A 169 8.07 32.02 -2.51
C VAL A 169 8.59 33.35 -1.95
N GLU A 170 7.74 34.15 -1.32
CA GLU A 170 8.17 35.43 -0.73
C GLU A 170 9.22 35.20 0.37
N LEU A 171 9.02 34.20 1.23
CA LEU A 171 10.02 33.86 2.25
C LEU A 171 11.35 33.44 1.62
N LEU A 172 11.29 32.62 0.56
CA LEU A 172 12.50 32.15 -0.13
C LEU A 172 13.26 33.32 -0.79
N LYS A 173 12.55 34.28 -1.37
CA LYS A 173 13.16 35.47 -2.00
C LYS A 173 13.97 36.32 -1.00
N THR A 174 13.53 36.36 0.26
CA THR A 174 14.21 37.14 1.29
C THR A 174 15.25 36.38 2.07
N ALA A 175 15.27 35.04 1.93
CA ALA A 175 16.18 34.18 2.68
C ALA A 175 17.62 34.32 2.19
N LYS A 176 18.57 34.54 3.10
CA LYS A 176 19.99 34.65 2.76
C LYS A 176 20.65 33.26 2.59
N LYS A 177 20.21 32.26 3.36
CA LYS A 177 20.76 30.91 3.32
C LYS A 177 19.64 29.86 3.47
N PRO A 178 18.78 29.71 2.46
CA PRO A 178 17.69 28.77 2.57
C PRO A 178 18.20 27.30 2.58
N ILE A 179 17.53 26.46 3.36
CA ILE A 179 17.79 25.02 3.41
C ILE A 179 16.50 24.32 2.97
N ILE A 180 16.63 23.38 2.04
CA ILE A 180 15.50 22.55 1.59
C ILE A 180 15.69 21.13 2.12
N LEU A 181 14.71 20.66 2.88
CA LEU A 181 14.68 19.27 3.36
C LEU A 181 13.73 18.48 2.45
N ALA A 182 14.30 17.59 1.64
CA ALA A 182 13.53 16.77 0.70
C ALA A 182 13.37 15.36 1.25
N GLY A 183 12.14 14.95 1.47
CA GLY A 183 11.82 13.61 1.96
C GLY A 183 11.31 12.67 0.87
N ALA A 184 10.82 11.50 1.27
CA ALA A 184 10.34 10.46 0.36
C ALA A 184 9.18 10.93 -0.53
N GLY A 185 8.39 11.91 -0.09
CA GLY A 185 7.31 12.47 -0.89
C GLY A 185 7.77 13.07 -2.21
N VAL A 186 9.01 13.61 -2.26
CA VAL A 186 9.59 14.12 -3.51
C VAL A 186 9.80 12.98 -4.51
N LEU A 187 10.27 11.82 -4.02
CA LEU A 187 10.46 10.64 -4.87
C LEU A 187 9.11 10.07 -5.32
N ALA A 188 8.15 9.98 -4.39
CA ALA A 188 6.82 9.44 -4.68
C ALA A 188 6.06 10.29 -5.72
N ALA A 189 6.33 11.60 -5.75
CA ALA A 189 5.73 12.54 -6.72
C ALA A 189 6.54 12.66 -8.01
N ASP A 190 7.65 11.93 -8.14
CA ASP A 190 8.63 12.05 -9.23
C ASP A 190 9.09 13.51 -9.43
N ALA A 191 9.23 14.25 -8.32
CA ALA A 191 9.53 15.70 -8.33
C ALA A 191 11.01 15.99 -8.05
N LYS A 192 11.89 15.03 -8.25
CA LYS A 192 13.34 15.19 -7.99
C LYS A 192 13.97 16.29 -8.82
N GLN A 193 13.56 16.51 -10.03
CA GLN A 193 14.02 17.62 -10.88
C GLN A 193 13.65 19.00 -10.33
N UNK A 194 12.68 19.02 -9.75
CA UNK A 194 12.25 20.20 -9.15
C UNK A 194 13.10 20.66 -8.04
N UNK A 195 13.66 19.78 -7.44
CA UNK A 195 14.56 20.06 -6.40
C UNK A 195 15.95 20.31 -6.90
N UNK A 196 16.29 19.78 -7.87
CA UNK A 196 17.54 19.97 -8.48
C UNK A 196 17.67 21.24 -9.25
N UNK A 197 16.80 21.73 -9.55
CA UNK A 197 16.71 22.96 -10.22
C UNK A 197 16.93 24.16 -9.35
N TRP A 198 16.96 23.98 -8.12
CA TRP A 198 17.28 25.07 -7.18
C TRP A 198 18.79 25.19 -7.00
N GLN A 199 19.42 25.83 -7.90
CA GLN A 199 20.86 26.15 -7.79
C GLN A 199 21.07 27.15 -6.63
N GLY A 200 21.99 26.81 -5.76
CA GLY A 200 22.37 27.67 -4.63
C GLY A 200 21.74 27.29 -3.29
N CYS A 201 20.91 26.23 -3.25
CA CYS A 201 20.37 25.72 -1.99
C CYS A 201 21.04 24.40 -1.62
N MET A 202 21.34 24.21 -0.33
CA MET A 202 21.80 22.91 0.16
C MET A 202 20.59 21.98 0.23
N VAL A 203 20.52 21.02 -0.69
CA VAL A 203 19.47 19.99 -0.67
C VAL A 203 19.95 18.84 0.21
N ARG A 204 19.33 18.64 1.34
CA ARG A 204 19.55 17.44 2.17
C ARG A 204 18.45 16.43 1.87
N THR A 205 18.85 15.32 1.27
CA THR A 205 17.93 14.18 1.13
C THR A 205 18.05 13.32 2.37
N HIS A 206 16.95 13.13 3.06
CA HIS A 206 16.91 12.23 4.22
C HIS A 206 16.41 10.88 3.70
N ARG A 207 17.32 9.93 3.61
CA ARG A 207 16.95 8.53 3.46
C ARG A 207 16.97 7.87 4.83
N ILE A 208 15.88 7.29 5.20
CA ILE A 208 15.75 6.61 6.48
C ILE A 208 16.60 5.34 6.50
N TRP A 209 16.92 4.77 5.32
CA TRP A 209 17.79 3.58 5.22
C TRP A 209 18.73 3.69 4.03
N GLY A 210 20.00 3.71 4.29
CA GLY A 210 21.00 3.42 3.29
C GLY A 210 21.92 4.55 2.88
N PHE A 211 23.12 4.19 2.74
CA PHE A 211 24.29 4.95 2.42
C PHE A 211 24.14 5.80 1.16
N GLN A 212 24.08 7.11 1.29
CA GLN A 212 24.48 7.96 0.17
C GLN A 212 25.25 9.16 0.66
N LYS A 213 26.38 9.41 0.02
CA LYS A 213 27.18 10.60 0.25
C LYS A 213 26.35 11.85 -0.04
N PRO A 214 26.52 12.91 0.75
CA PRO A 214 25.88 14.19 0.40
C PRO A 214 26.41 14.65 -0.95
N MET A 215 25.49 14.91 -1.88
CA MET A 215 25.86 15.59 -3.10
C MET A 215 25.96 17.10 -2.78
N PHE A 216 27.17 17.58 -2.80
CA PHE A 216 27.42 19.00 -2.77
C PHE A 216 27.38 19.50 -4.23
N TYR A 217 26.57 20.47 -4.49
CA TYR A 217 26.64 21.30 -5.67
C TYR A 217 26.94 22.71 -5.25
#